data_5714f98905de088e5fd275c6322025e7
#
_entry.id   5714f98905de088e5fd275c6322025e7
#
_cell.length_a   1.000
_cell.length_b   1.000
_cell.length_c   1.000
_cell.angle_alpha   90.00
_cell.angle_beta   90.00
_cell.angle_gamma   90.00
#
_symmetry.space_group_name_H-M   'P 1'
#
loop_
_entity.id
_entity.type
_entity.pdbx_description
1 polymer ?
#
loop_
_entity_poly.entity_id
_entity_poly.type
_entity_poly.pdbx_seq_one_letter_code
_entity_poly.pdbx_strand_id
1 'polypeptide(L)'
;MTRLQFWARAVRVRSFTASVIPISLGIALAWYEGPIEWWLAAVMLVAAVACHAGANLANDYFDDRSGVDSDASYGPKRMIASGALTAKTTVTAAVVCFAIATALGLVIVWQTGWEVLALALASLAAAVLYTGGPKPLGYMALGEVTVFLFMGLAMVMGSFYVLTGEVTWLSLLVAMPIGFLTAAHLHANNLRDIELDRAAGKSTLANILGRAWGNREYLALIVAAYVSILAIIVIEPGLWPIAITGAAAPSAIALVRLAFSPATGEALNPLLRSTAGLHLRFGSLFLVGVVVAAILQRLGD
;
A
#
# COMPACT_ATOMS: atom_id res chain seq x y z
N MET A 1 -17.53 -7.62 21.92
CA MET A 1 -17.14 -6.98 20.63
C MET A 1 -18.43 -6.59 19.89
N THR A 2 -18.58 -5.34 19.46
CA THR A 2 -19.74 -4.90 18.66
C THR A 2 -19.68 -5.50 17.25
N ARG A 3 -20.84 -5.52 16.52
CA ARG A 3 -20.85 -5.96 15.10
C ARG A 3 -19.88 -5.15 14.24
N LEU A 4 -19.76 -3.85 14.48
CA LEU A 4 -18.84 -2.97 13.77
C LEU A 4 -17.37 -3.36 14.02
N GLN A 5 -16.99 -3.55 15.27
CA GLN A 5 -15.64 -3.99 15.64
C GLN A 5 -15.29 -5.37 15.04
N PHE A 6 -16.27 -6.26 14.97
CA PHE A 6 -16.13 -7.58 14.36
C PHE A 6 -15.78 -7.48 12.87
N TRP A 7 -16.60 -6.76 12.09
CA TRP A 7 -16.34 -6.56 10.66
C TRP A 7 -15.07 -5.74 10.38
N ALA A 8 -14.81 -4.70 11.20
CA ALA A 8 -13.56 -3.93 11.09
C ALA A 8 -12.31 -4.82 11.24
N ARG A 9 -12.39 -5.84 12.11
CA ARG A 9 -11.32 -6.84 12.25
C ARG A 9 -11.27 -7.77 11.03
N ALA A 10 -12.42 -8.25 10.54
CA ALA A 10 -12.51 -9.16 9.40
C ALA A 10 -11.93 -8.54 8.13
N VAL A 11 -12.31 -7.29 7.81
CA VAL A 11 -11.78 -6.56 6.63
C VAL A 11 -10.40 -5.94 6.88
N ARG A 12 -9.84 -6.08 8.09
CA ARG A 12 -8.53 -5.54 8.47
C ARG A 12 -8.40 -4.03 8.23
N VAL A 13 -9.34 -3.23 8.76
CA VAL A 13 -9.40 -1.76 8.56
C VAL A 13 -8.04 -1.06 8.72
N ARG A 14 -7.16 -1.56 9.59
CA ARG A 14 -5.80 -1.01 9.78
C ARG A 14 -4.93 -1.10 8.52
N SER A 15 -5.20 -2.03 7.61
CA SER A 15 -4.46 -2.15 6.35
C SER A 15 -4.94 -1.17 5.27
N PHE A 16 -6.12 -0.57 5.43
CA PHE A 16 -6.69 0.37 4.45
C PHE A 16 -5.79 1.59 4.18
N THR A 17 -4.92 1.92 5.12
CA THR A 17 -3.93 2.99 4.94
C THR A 17 -3.07 2.79 3.70
N ALA A 18 -2.80 1.53 3.33
CA ALA A 18 -2.04 1.21 2.12
C ALA A 18 -2.76 1.56 0.81
N SER A 19 -4.08 1.79 0.84
CA SER A 19 -4.85 2.25 -0.34
C SER A 19 -5.34 3.70 -0.17
N VAL A 20 -5.80 4.06 1.03
CA VAL A 20 -6.37 5.39 1.29
C VAL A 20 -5.31 6.49 1.17
N ILE A 21 -4.11 6.28 1.73
CA ILE A 21 -3.05 7.29 1.69
C ILE A 21 -2.60 7.61 0.27
N PRO A 22 -2.20 6.63 -0.58
CA PRO A 22 -1.74 6.97 -1.92
C PRO A 22 -2.83 7.62 -2.79
N ILE A 23 -4.08 7.16 -2.70
CA ILE A 23 -5.19 7.77 -3.43
C ILE A 23 -5.45 9.19 -2.94
N SER A 24 -5.47 9.42 -1.61
CA SER A 24 -5.64 10.76 -1.05
C SER A 24 -4.50 11.71 -1.44
N LEU A 25 -3.27 11.22 -1.60
CA LEU A 25 -2.14 12.03 -2.08
C LEU A 25 -2.33 12.46 -3.53
N GLY A 26 -2.78 11.57 -4.43
CA GLY A 26 -3.10 11.93 -5.80
C GLY A 26 -4.25 12.94 -5.87
N ILE A 27 -5.29 12.78 -5.03
CA ILE A 27 -6.39 13.74 -4.91
C ILE A 27 -5.88 15.10 -4.41
N ALA A 28 -5.06 15.12 -3.36
CA ALA A 28 -4.53 16.35 -2.78
C ALA A 28 -3.59 17.08 -3.75
N LEU A 29 -2.79 16.34 -4.53
CA LEU A 29 -1.95 16.91 -5.56
C LEU A 29 -2.78 17.50 -6.71
N ALA A 30 -3.82 16.79 -7.17
CA ALA A 30 -4.74 17.31 -8.17
C ALA A 30 -5.41 18.61 -7.69
N TRP A 31 -5.79 18.65 -6.41
CA TRP A 31 -6.33 19.86 -5.79
C TRP A 31 -5.27 20.97 -5.64
N TYR A 32 -4.01 20.65 -5.41
CA TYR A 32 -2.91 21.61 -5.44
C TYR A 32 -2.77 22.26 -6.81
N GLU A 33 -2.82 21.49 -7.89
CA GLU A 33 -2.67 22.00 -9.24
C GLU A 33 -3.92 22.76 -9.77
N GLY A 34 -5.12 22.48 -9.23
CA GLY A 34 -6.34 23.15 -9.67
C GLY A 34 -7.62 22.74 -8.98
N PRO A 35 -8.77 23.21 -9.44
CA PRO A 35 -10.07 22.76 -8.97
C PRO A 35 -10.33 21.31 -9.36
N ILE A 36 -10.99 20.54 -8.48
CA ILE A 36 -11.29 19.13 -8.71
C ILE A 36 -12.75 18.80 -8.49
N GLU A 37 -13.21 17.72 -9.09
CA GLU A 37 -14.53 17.11 -8.87
C GLU A 37 -14.55 16.29 -7.58
N TRP A 38 -14.95 16.88 -6.45
CA TRP A 38 -14.93 16.25 -5.12
C TRP A 38 -15.77 14.98 -5.03
N TRP A 39 -16.89 14.90 -5.78
CA TRP A 39 -17.69 13.70 -5.80
C TRP A 39 -16.93 12.51 -6.40
N LEU A 40 -16.13 12.76 -7.44
CA LEU A 40 -15.32 11.74 -8.10
C LEU A 40 -14.18 11.29 -7.17
N ALA A 41 -13.56 12.22 -6.43
CA ALA A 41 -12.60 11.91 -5.37
C ALA A 41 -13.21 11.00 -4.29
N ALA A 42 -14.45 11.27 -3.85
CA ALA A 42 -15.16 10.44 -2.89
C ALA A 42 -15.45 9.04 -3.45
N VAL A 43 -15.90 8.94 -4.71
CA VAL A 43 -16.15 7.66 -5.39
C VAL A 43 -14.86 6.82 -5.45
N MET A 44 -13.73 7.41 -5.81
CA MET A 44 -12.43 6.72 -5.82
C MET A 44 -12.05 6.15 -4.45
N LEU A 45 -12.19 6.93 -3.38
CA LEU A 45 -11.88 6.48 -2.02
C LEU A 45 -12.78 5.32 -1.58
N VAL A 46 -14.09 5.41 -1.85
CA VAL A 46 -15.03 4.34 -1.51
C VAL A 46 -14.74 3.08 -2.32
N ALA A 47 -14.48 3.21 -3.63
CA ALA A 47 -14.11 2.10 -4.50
C ALA A 47 -12.85 1.38 -4.01
N ALA A 48 -11.82 2.15 -3.63
CA ALA A 48 -10.57 1.61 -3.13
C ALA A 48 -10.74 0.88 -1.80
N VAL A 49 -11.49 1.44 -0.86
CA VAL A 49 -11.80 0.79 0.42
C VAL A 49 -12.59 -0.49 0.22
N ALA A 50 -13.59 -0.47 -0.67
CA ALA A 50 -14.37 -1.66 -1.01
C ALA A 50 -13.48 -2.75 -1.64
N CYS A 51 -12.64 -2.38 -2.61
CA CYS A 51 -11.69 -3.31 -3.25
C CYS A 51 -10.73 -3.92 -2.23
N HIS A 52 -10.14 -3.11 -1.35
CA HIS A 52 -9.20 -3.57 -0.32
C HIS A 52 -9.88 -4.49 0.71
N ALA A 53 -11.10 -4.16 1.14
CA ALA A 53 -11.90 -5.01 2.02
C ALA A 53 -12.19 -6.37 1.37
N GLY A 54 -12.60 -6.37 0.10
CA GLY A 54 -12.81 -7.57 -0.70
C GLY A 54 -11.55 -8.42 -0.80
N ALA A 55 -10.40 -7.81 -1.09
CA ALA A 55 -9.12 -8.50 -1.17
C ALA A 55 -8.71 -9.14 0.17
N ASN A 56 -8.88 -8.44 1.30
CA ASN A 56 -8.59 -9.00 2.62
C ASN A 56 -9.47 -10.21 2.97
N LEU A 57 -10.77 -10.14 2.63
CA LEU A 57 -11.70 -11.26 2.84
C LEU A 57 -11.41 -12.44 1.90
N ALA A 58 -11.09 -12.16 0.63
CA ALA A 58 -10.71 -13.19 -0.33
C ALA A 58 -9.40 -13.89 0.10
N ASN A 59 -8.42 -13.14 0.57
CA ASN A 59 -7.19 -13.72 1.12
C ASN A 59 -7.46 -14.63 2.33
N ASP A 60 -8.37 -14.23 3.25
CA ASP A 60 -8.75 -15.07 4.39
C ASP A 60 -9.38 -16.39 3.93
N TYR A 61 -10.23 -16.33 2.90
CA TYR A 61 -10.88 -17.52 2.33
C TYR A 61 -9.89 -18.47 1.62
N PHE A 62 -8.99 -17.92 0.78
CA PHE A 62 -8.04 -18.76 0.03
C PHE A 62 -6.96 -19.35 0.92
N ASP A 63 -6.49 -18.63 1.94
CA ASP A 63 -5.49 -19.11 2.87
C ASP A 63 -6.04 -20.23 3.78
N ASP A 64 -7.33 -20.15 4.18
CA ASP A 64 -8.02 -21.25 4.87
C ASP A 64 -8.06 -22.51 4.00
N ARG A 65 -8.39 -22.36 2.70
CA ARG A 65 -8.47 -23.49 1.78
C ARG A 65 -7.13 -24.12 1.40
N SER A 66 -6.08 -23.32 1.34
CA SER A 66 -4.72 -23.80 1.02
C SER A 66 -3.97 -24.34 2.22
N GLY A 67 -4.54 -24.22 3.43
CA GLY A 67 -3.89 -24.66 4.67
C GLY A 67 -2.63 -23.84 5.04
N VAL A 68 -2.45 -22.67 4.43
CA VAL A 68 -1.31 -21.76 4.71
C VAL A 68 -1.35 -21.20 6.12
N ASP A 69 -2.55 -21.11 6.73
CA ASP A 69 -2.73 -20.72 8.14
C ASP A 69 -2.37 -21.86 9.10
N SER A 70 -1.21 -22.51 8.88
CA SER A 70 -0.66 -23.51 9.77
C SER A 70 -0.14 -22.88 11.07
N ASP A 71 0.05 -23.70 12.11
CA ASP A 71 0.62 -23.25 13.40
C ASP A 71 2.06 -22.70 13.26
N ALA A 72 2.69 -22.86 12.09
CA ALA A 72 4.03 -22.33 11.77
C ALA A 72 4.03 -20.87 11.28
N SER A 73 2.86 -20.25 11.01
CA SER A 73 2.80 -18.87 10.54
C SER A 73 3.03 -17.87 11.71
N TYR A 74 3.89 -16.86 11.50
CA TYR A 74 4.23 -15.83 12.51
C TYR A 74 3.14 -14.77 12.73
N GLY A 75 1.89 -14.98 12.26
CA GLY A 75 0.80 -14.01 12.33
C GLY A 75 -0.37 -14.43 13.24
N PRO A 76 -1.26 -13.49 13.62
CA PRO A 76 -2.49 -13.86 14.32
C PRO A 76 -3.41 -14.68 13.40
N LYS A 77 -4.05 -15.72 13.96
CA LYS A 77 -5.02 -16.55 13.24
C LYS A 77 -6.11 -15.68 12.59
N ARG A 78 -6.46 -16.00 11.36
CA ARG A 78 -7.48 -15.30 10.57
C ARG A 78 -8.89 -15.65 11.02
N MET A 79 -9.90 -14.93 10.52
CA MET A 79 -11.27 -15.04 11.02
C MET A 79 -11.89 -16.41 10.74
N ILE A 80 -11.58 -17.05 9.60
CA ILE A 80 -12.05 -18.42 9.29
C ILE A 80 -11.29 -19.42 10.15
N ALA A 81 -9.97 -19.38 10.14
CA ALA A 81 -9.12 -20.30 10.93
C ALA A 81 -9.39 -20.23 12.44
N SER A 82 -9.86 -19.09 12.95
CA SER A 82 -10.30 -18.94 14.34
C SER A 82 -11.74 -19.39 14.61
N GLY A 83 -12.50 -19.82 13.59
CA GLY A 83 -13.91 -20.19 13.68
C GLY A 83 -14.86 -19.00 13.86
N ALA A 84 -14.37 -17.75 13.76
CA ALA A 84 -15.19 -16.56 13.95
C ALA A 84 -16.11 -16.24 12.76
N LEU A 85 -15.69 -16.63 11.54
CA LEU A 85 -16.50 -16.53 10.31
C LEU A 85 -16.53 -17.88 9.59
N THR A 86 -17.64 -18.14 8.88
CA THR A 86 -17.70 -19.27 7.95
C THR A 86 -17.10 -18.90 6.61
N ALA A 87 -16.50 -19.86 5.90
CA ALA A 87 -15.99 -19.66 4.54
C ALA A 87 -17.04 -19.07 3.60
N LYS A 88 -18.32 -19.54 3.70
CA LYS A 88 -19.44 -19.02 2.90
C LYS A 88 -19.71 -17.55 3.18
N THR A 89 -19.76 -17.14 4.44
CA THR A 89 -19.99 -15.74 4.81
C THR A 89 -18.86 -14.84 4.33
N THR A 90 -17.61 -15.31 4.48
CA THR A 90 -16.42 -14.56 4.07
C THR A 90 -16.37 -14.34 2.56
N VAL A 91 -16.58 -15.39 1.75
CA VAL A 91 -16.60 -15.26 0.29
C VAL A 91 -17.76 -14.42 -0.21
N THR A 92 -18.95 -14.55 0.40
CA THR A 92 -20.10 -13.71 0.04
C THR A 92 -19.79 -12.23 0.30
N ALA A 93 -19.23 -11.90 1.46
CA ALA A 93 -18.84 -10.54 1.79
C ALA A 93 -17.74 -10.00 0.84
N ALA A 94 -16.77 -10.82 0.46
CA ALA A 94 -15.74 -10.46 -0.53
C ALA A 94 -16.37 -10.12 -1.89
N VAL A 95 -17.29 -10.97 -2.38
CA VAL A 95 -18.00 -10.74 -3.66
C VAL A 95 -18.81 -9.45 -3.62
N VAL A 96 -19.51 -9.16 -2.52
CA VAL A 96 -20.24 -7.89 -2.36
C VAL A 96 -19.30 -6.70 -2.41
N CYS A 97 -18.18 -6.76 -1.70
CA CYS A 97 -17.16 -5.69 -1.72
C CYS A 97 -16.61 -5.48 -3.15
N PHE A 98 -16.27 -6.53 -3.87
CA PHE A 98 -15.79 -6.42 -5.25
C PHE A 98 -16.87 -5.94 -6.21
N ALA A 99 -18.14 -6.33 -6.03
CA ALA A 99 -19.25 -5.81 -6.84
C ALA A 99 -19.42 -4.30 -6.66
N ILE A 100 -19.33 -3.80 -5.42
CA ILE A 100 -19.35 -2.36 -5.12
C ILE A 100 -18.16 -1.67 -5.77
N ALA A 101 -16.94 -2.19 -5.59
CA ALA A 101 -15.73 -1.62 -6.17
C ALA A 101 -15.80 -1.57 -7.71
N THR A 102 -16.32 -2.63 -8.34
CA THR A 102 -16.50 -2.70 -9.80
C THR A 102 -17.54 -1.69 -10.27
N ALA A 103 -18.70 -1.60 -9.62
CA ALA A 103 -19.74 -0.64 -9.99
C ALA A 103 -19.22 0.80 -9.91
N LEU A 104 -18.52 1.17 -8.83
CA LEU A 104 -17.91 2.49 -8.67
C LEU A 104 -16.75 2.69 -9.65
N GLY A 105 -15.94 1.67 -9.91
CA GLY A 105 -14.89 1.70 -10.91
C GLY A 105 -15.42 1.96 -12.33
N LEU A 106 -16.56 1.36 -12.69
CA LEU A 106 -17.22 1.63 -13.97
C LEU A 106 -17.73 3.08 -14.08
N VAL A 107 -18.20 3.66 -12.97
CA VAL A 107 -18.55 5.10 -12.93
C VAL A 107 -17.31 5.96 -13.20
N ILE A 108 -16.17 5.64 -12.60
CA ILE A 108 -14.89 6.35 -12.84
C ILE A 108 -14.50 6.23 -14.31
N VAL A 109 -14.50 5.02 -14.87
CA VAL A 109 -14.18 4.77 -16.30
C VAL A 109 -15.10 5.53 -17.24
N TRP A 110 -16.41 5.59 -16.92
CA TRP A 110 -17.37 6.36 -17.71
C TRP A 110 -17.03 7.86 -17.78
N GLN A 111 -16.49 8.40 -16.70
CA GLN A 111 -16.14 9.82 -16.60
C GLN A 111 -14.77 10.14 -17.21
N THR A 112 -13.82 9.20 -17.17
CA THR A 112 -12.40 9.49 -17.43
C THR A 112 -11.86 8.80 -18.69
N GLY A 113 -12.53 7.75 -19.18
CA GLY A 113 -12.13 7.07 -20.40
C GLY A 113 -11.48 5.69 -20.17
N TRP A 114 -11.09 5.09 -21.28
CA TRP A 114 -10.58 3.71 -21.35
C TRP A 114 -9.19 3.53 -20.72
N GLU A 115 -8.40 4.59 -20.59
CA GLU A 115 -7.07 4.59 -20.00
C GLU A 115 -7.12 4.09 -18.55
N VAL A 116 -8.13 4.55 -17.80
CA VAL A 116 -8.35 4.12 -16.42
C VAL A 116 -8.79 2.66 -16.36
N LEU A 117 -9.58 2.20 -17.32
CA LEU A 117 -9.93 0.78 -17.45
C LEU A 117 -8.69 -0.06 -17.70
N ALA A 118 -7.80 0.37 -18.61
CA ALA A 118 -6.54 -0.33 -18.88
C ALA A 118 -5.66 -0.42 -17.61
N LEU A 119 -5.53 0.67 -16.85
CA LEU A 119 -4.80 0.69 -15.59
C LEU A 119 -5.44 -0.25 -14.55
N ALA A 120 -6.77 -0.25 -14.44
CA ALA A 120 -7.50 -1.12 -13.52
C ALA A 120 -7.31 -2.61 -13.88
N LEU A 121 -7.39 -2.96 -15.17
CA LEU A 121 -7.15 -4.33 -15.65
C LEU A 121 -5.70 -4.76 -15.45
N ALA A 122 -4.72 -3.89 -15.72
CA ALA A 122 -3.31 -4.16 -15.44
C ALA A 122 -3.05 -4.39 -13.95
N SER A 123 -3.67 -3.57 -13.08
CA SER A 123 -3.57 -3.72 -11.62
C SER A 123 -4.20 -5.03 -11.14
N LEU A 124 -5.36 -5.40 -11.69
CA LEU A 124 -6.02 -6.66 -11.39
C LEU A 124 -5.17 -7.86 -11.85
N ALA A 125 -4.61 -7.79 -13.06
CA ALA A 125 -3.72 -8.82 -13.57
C ALA A 125 -2.47 -8.97 -12.67
N ALA A 126 -1.85 -7.85 -12.27
CA ALA A 126 -0.73 -7.87 -11.34
C ALA A 126 -1.11 -8.50 -9.98
N ALA A 127 -2.28 -8.17 -9.43
CA ALA A 127 -2.77 -8.72 -8.16
C ALA A 127 -3.01 -10.24 -8.25
N VAL A 128 -3.59 -10.72 -9.36
CA VAL A 128 -3.80 -12.16 -9.60
C VAL A 128 -2.47 -12.88 -9.79
N LEU A 129 -1.58 -12.33 -10.62
CA LEU A 129 -0.27 -12.91 -10.91
C LEU A 129 0.71 -12.80 -9.73
N TYR A 130 0.41 -11.97 -8.73
CA TYR A 130 1.25 -11.83 -7.54
C TYR A 130 1.32 -13.12 -6.71
N THR A 131 0.17 -13.79 -6.53
CA THR A 131 0.05 -15.03 -5.75
C THR A 131 -0.38 -16.24 -6.58
N GLY A 132 -0.92 -16.01 -7.76
CA GLY A 132 -1.50 -17.06 -8.65
C GLY A 132 -0.66 -17.31 -9.90
N GLY A 133 -1.03 -18.40 -10.60
CA GLY A 133 -0.36 -18.80 -11.84
C GLY A 133 0.84 -19.72 -11.62
N PRO A 134 1.47 -20.17 -12.72
CA PRO A 134 2.57 -21.16 -12.66
C PRO A 134 3.86 -20.61 -12.07
N LYS A 135 4.04 -19.27 -12.09
CA LYS A 135 5.19 -18.53 -11.53
C LYS A 135 4.70 -17.22 -10.92
N PRO A 136 4.20 -17.23 -9.66
CA PRO A 136 3.71 -16.02 -9.02
C PRO A 136 4.82 -14.96 -8.88
N LEU A 137 4.51 -13.68 -9.14
CA LEU A 137 5.47 -12.58 -9.05
C LEU A 137 6.11 -12.47 -7.66
N GLY A 138 5.32 -12.73 -6.61
CA GLY A 138 5.81 -12.78 -5.23
C GLY A 138 6.81 -13.89 -4.94
N TYR A 139 6.93 -14.89 -5.84
CA TYR A 139 7.87 -16.02 -5.75
C TYR A 139 9.09 -15.87 -6.65
N MET A 140 9.20 -14.74 -7.38
CA MET A 140 10.23 -14.49 -8.39
C MET A 140 11.10 -13.26 -8.06
N ALA A 141 11.16 -12.85 -6.80
CA ALA A 141 11.84 -11.63 -6.33
C ALA A 141 11.34 -10.33 -7.01
N LEU A 142 10.12 -10.34 -7.52
CA LEU A 142 9.46 -9.18 -8.12
C LEU A 142 8.42 -8.55 -7.20
N GLY A 143 8.33 -9.02 -5.96
CA GLY A 143 7.32 -8.57 -4.98
C GLY A 143 7.45 -7.08 -4.70
N GLU A 144 8.62 -6.61 -4.30
CA GLU A 144 8.90 -5.23 -3.95
C GLU A 144 8.64 -4.29 -5.15
N VAL A 145 9.05 -4.69 -6.35
CA VAL A 145 8.80 -3.93 -7.58
C VAL A 145 7.30 -3.86 -7.88
N THR A 146 6.58 -4.97 -7.74
CA THR A 146 5.14 -5.01 -8.00
C THR A 146 4.37 -4.08 -7.05
N VAL A 147 4.65 -4.12 -5.74
CA VAL A 147 3.95 -3.26 -4.80
C VAL A 147 4.37 -1.79 -4.95
N PHE A 148 5.63 -1.51 -5.28
CA PHE A 148 6.10 -0.16 -5.60
C PHE A 148 5.30 0.43 -6.76
N LEU A 149 5.19 -0.33 -7.87
CA LEU A 149 4.51 0.13 -9.08
C LEU A 149 2.98 0.26 -8.87
N PHE A 150 2.33 -0.77 -8.34
CA PHE A 150 0.87 -0.82 -8.31
C PHE A 150 0.26 -0.23 -7.04
N MET A 151 0.85 -0.43 -5.87
CA MET A 151 0.34 0.11 -4.61
C MET A 151 0.96 1.48 -4.26
N GLY A 152 2.07 1.86 -4.89
CA GLY A 152 2.69 3.17 -4.78
C GLY A 152 2.28 4.05 -5.96
N LEU A 153 2.99 3.88 -7.09
CA LEU A 153 2.90 4.78 -8.23
C LEU A 153 1.51 4.81 -8.87
N ALA A 154 0.97 3.64 -9.23
CA ALA A 154 -0.30 3.56 -9.94
C ALA A 154 -1.48 4.13 -9.15
N MET A 155 -1.49 3.97 -7.81
CA MET A 155 -2.55 4.53 -6.98
C MET A 155 -2.48 6.06 -6.90
N VAL A 156 -1.29 6.66 -6.71
CA VAL A 156 -1.13 8.12 -6.64
C VAL A 156 -1.37 8.75 -8.02
N MET A 157 -0.63 8.27 -9.03
CA MET A 157 -0.72 8.81 -10.39
C MET A 157 -2.09 8.54 -11.02
N GLY A 158 -2.68 7.37 -10.78
CA GLY A 158 -4.00 7.02 -11.28
C GLY A 158 -5.10 7.91 -10.68
N SER A 159 -5.05 8.17 -9.36
CA SER A 159 -6.03 9.07 -8.73
C SER A 159 -5.84 10.53 -9.14
N PHE A 160 -4.61 10.95 -9.38
CA PHE A 160 -4.30 12.25 -9.98
C PHE A 160 -4.87 12.34 -11.41
N TYR A 161 -4.57 11.35 -12.25
CA TYR A 161 -5.05 11.29 -13.64
C TYR A 161 -6.59 11.33 -13.75
N VAL A 162 -7.29 10.59 -12.89
CA VAL A 162 -8.76 10.59 -12.85
C VAL A 162 -9.34 12.00 -12.67
N LEU A 163 -8.66 12.88 -11.93
CA LEU A 163 -9.14 14.22 -11.61
C LEU A 163 -8.63 15.30 -12.56
N THR A 164 -7.49 15.07 -13.23
CA THR A 164 -6.82 16.08 -14.07
C THR A 164 -6.84 15.73 -15.56
N GLY A 165 -6.98 14.44 -15.89
CA GLY A 165 -6.80 13.92 -17.25
C GLY A 165 -5.34 13.85 -17.71
N GLU A 166 -4.38 14.13 -16.83
CA GLU A 166 -2.96 14.24 -17.17
C GLU A 166 -2.07 13.35 -16.29
N VAL A 167 -0.89 13.03 -16.80
CA VAL A 167 0.21 12.41 -16.04
C VAL A 167 1.37 13.38 -16.09
N THR A 168 1.78 13.88 -14.92
CA THR A 168 2.87 14.87 -14.81
C THR A 168 4.10 14.26 -14.14
N TRP A 169 5.28 14.86 -14.37
CA TRP A 169 6.48 14.49 -13.62
C TRP A 169 6.31 14.73 -12.12
N LEU A 170 5.52 15.72 -11.74
CA LEU A 170 5.24 16.00 -10.32
C LEU A 170 4.39 14.88 -9.72
N SER A 171 3.39 14.37 -10.44
CA SER A 171 2.59 13.23 -9.97
C SER A 171 3.44 11.97 -9.76
N LEU A 172 4.42 11.72 -10.65
CA LEU A 172 5.38 10.64 -10.47
C LEU A 172 6.28 10.86 -9.23
N LEU A 173 6.84 12.06 -9.08
CA LEU A 173 7.71 12.38 -7.94
C LEU A 173 6.96 12.25 -6.60
N VAL A 174 5.71 12.73 -6.52
CA VAL A 174 4.85 12.62 -5.33
C VAL A 174 4.47 11.16 -5.03
N ALA A 175 4.40 10.30 -6.04
CA ALA A 175 4.13 8.88 -5.86
C ALA A 175 5.31 8.09 -5.26
N MET A 176 6.56 8.52 -5.56
CA MET A 176 7.77 7.77 -5.19
C MET A 176 7.94 7.53 -3.68
N PRO A 177 7.77 8.52 -2.77
CA PRO A 177 7.95 8.30 -1.34
C PRO A 177 7.07 7.18 -0.79
N ILE A 178 5.80 7.16 -1.18
CA ILE A 178 4.83 6.14 -0.76
C ILE A 178 5.14 4.79 -1.40
N GLY A 179 5.53 4.77 -2.67
CA GLY A 179 5.97 3.56 -3.35
C GLY A 179 7.14 2.90 -2.61
N PHE A 180 8.18 3.66 -2.24
CA PHE A 180 9.32 3.15 -1.48
C PHE A 180 8.92 2.63 -0.10
N LEU A 181 8.04 3.33 0.62
CA LEU A 181 7.59 2.86 1.93
C LEU A 181 6.70 1.62 1.84
N THR A 182 5.90 1.48 0.79
CA THR A 182 5.10 0.26 0.54
C THR A 182 6.01 -0.93 0.22
N ALA A 183 7.03 -0.72 -0.61
CA ALA A 183 8.06 -1.72 -0.88
C ALA A 183 8.84 -2.09 0.41
N ALA A 184 9.21 -1.11 1.24
CA ALA A 184 9.87 -1.35 2.52
C ALA A 184 8.99 -2.17 3.49
N HIS A 185 7.67 -1.95 3.48
CA HIS A 185 6.75 -2.75 4.30
C HIS A 185 6.72 -4.22 3.86
N LEU A 186 6.62 -4.49 2.54
CA LEU A 186 6.72 -5.85 2.02
C LEU A 186 8.10 -6.46 2.31
N HIS A 187 9.17 -5.69 2.10
CA HIS A 187 10.53 -6.15 2.35
C HIS A 187 10.77 -6.50 3.81
N ALA A 188 10.18 -5.75 4.77
CA ALA A 188 10.21 -6.10 6.20
C ALA A 188 9.56 -7.46 6.47
N ASN A 189 8.47 -7.80 5.76
CA ASN A 189 7.87 -9.13 5.81
C ASN A 189 8.84 -10.20 5.27
N ASN A 190 9.43 -9.96 4.11
CA ASN A 190 10.39 -10.89 3.48
C ASN A 190 11.66 -11.07 4.32
N LEU A 191 12.14 -10.02 5.01
CA LEU A 191 13.26 -10.12 5.97
C LEU A 191 12.93 -11.00 7.18
N ARG A 192 11.69 -10.94 7.68
CA ARG A 192 11.23 -11.81 8.77
C ARG A 192 11.17 -13.26 8.32
N ASP A 193 10.69 -13.50 7.10
CA ASP A 193 10.28 -14.81 6.63
C ASP A 193 11.37 -15.53 5.79
N ILE A 194 12.63 -15.06 5.76
CA ILE A 194 13.70 -15.61 4.92
C ILE A 194 13.75 -17.14 4.94
N GLU A 195 13.74 -17.75 6.13
CA GLU A 195 13.86 -19.21 6.26
C GLU A 195 12.56 -19.93 5.87
N LEU A 196 11.40 -19.37 6.23
CA LEU A 196 10.10 -19.92 5.85
C LEU A 196 9.88 -19.84 4.33
N ASP A 197 10.20 -18.71 3.71
CA ASP A 197 10.09 -18.51 2.27
C ASP A 197 11.04 -19.46 1.51
N ARG A 198 12.26 -19.66 2.02
CA ARG A 198 13.22 -20.61 1.45
C ARG A 198 12.70 -22.06 1.53
N ALA A 199 12.17 -22.46 2.67
CA ALA A 199 11.59 -23.81 2.87
C ALA A 199 10.36 -24.05 1.97
N ALA A 200 9.58 -23.00 1.67
CA ALA A 200 8.43 -23.04 0.78
C ALA A 200 8.81 -22.92 -0.71
N GLY A 201 10.10 -22.83 -1.06
CA GLY A 201 10.56 -22.65 -2.45
C GLY A 201 10.23 -21.28 -3.05
N LYS A 202 9.89 -20.30 -2.19
CA LYS A 202 9.59 -18.93 -2.60
C LYS A 202 10.90 -18.14 -2.68
N SER A 203 11.17 -17.52 -3.85
CA SER A 203 12.31 -16.66 -4.07
C SER A 203 11.91 -15.20 -3.83
N THR A 204 12.42 -14.60 -2.75
CA THR A 204 12.27 -13.17 -2.44
C THR A 204 13.63 -12.50 -2.53
N LEU A 205 13.69 -11.17 -2.71
CA LEU A 205 14.98 -10.45 -2.72
C LEU A 205 15.74 -10.71 -1.41
N ALA A 206 15.04 -10.72 -0.28
CA ALA A 206 15.65 -10.96 1.03
C ALA A 206 16.31 -12.35 1.14
N ASN A 207 15.70 -13.43 0.60
CA ASN A 207 16.28 -14.77 0.72
C ASN A 207 17.32 -15.07 -0.37
N ILE A 208 17.25 -14.42 -1.54
CA ILE A 208 18.25 -14.54 -2.60
C ILE A 208 19.54 -13.79 -2.22
N LEU A 209 19.40 -12.53 -1.80
CA LEU A 209 20.53 -11.67 -1.46
C LEU A 209 21.10 -11.99 -0.07
N GLY A 210 20.30 -12.64 0.77
CA GLY A 210 20.63 -12.92 2.16
C GLY A 210 20.46 -11.71 3.06
N ARG A 211 20.48 -11.97 4.38
CA ARG A 211 20.14 -11.01 5.43
C ARG A 211 20.90 -9.69 5.35
N ALA A 212 22.21 -9.74 5.11
CA ALA A 212 23.06 -8.55 5.12
C ALA A 212 22.68 -7.56 4.00
N TRP A 213 22.41 -8.06 2.82
CA TRP A 213 21.97 -7.24 1.68
C TRP A 213 20.51 -6.84 1.82
N GLY A 214 19.63 -7.72 2.32
CA GLY A 214 18.25 -7.37 2.61
C GLY A 214 18.13 -6.20 3.61
N ASN A 215 18.97 -6.17 4.67
CA ASN A 215 19.00 -5.04 5.59
C ASN A 215 19.41 -3.73 4.89
N ARG A 216 20.35 -3.78 3.93
CA ARG A 216 20.78 -2.62 3.13
C ARG A 216 19.68 -2.17 2.17
N GLU A 217 18.96 -3.10 1.57
CA GLU A 217 17.80 -2.80 0.73
C GLU A 217 16.70 -2.09 1.55
N TYR A 218 16.40 -2.59 2.76
CA TYR A 218 15.46 -1.92 3.66
C TYR A 218 15.88 -0.47 3.95
N LEU A 219 17.16 -0.26 4.28
CA LEU A 219 17.73 1.08 4.47
C LEU A 219 17.59 1.94 3.22
N ALA A 220 17.92 1.40 2.05
CA ALA A 220 17.86 2.13 0.78
C ALA A 220 16.44 2.58 0.46
N LEU A 221 15.43 1.73 0.67
CA LEU A 221 14.02 2.06 0.47
C LEU A 221 13.56 3.19 1.42
N ILE A 222 13.95 3.12 2.69
CA ILE A 222 13.64 4.19 3.66
C ILE A 222 14.33 5.51 3.25
N VAL A 223 15.61 5.48 2.93
CA VAL A 223 16.37 6.67 2.50
C VAL A 223 15.77 7.25 1.22
N ALA A 224 15.45 6.41 0.24
CA ALA A 224 14.85 6.84 -1.03
C ALA A 224 13.53 7.59 -0.81
N ALA A 225 12.69 7.16 0.13
CA ALA A 225 11.45 7.88 0.47
C ALA A 225 11.73 9.31 0.97
N TYR A 226 12.71 9.50 1.85
CA TYR A 226 13.08 10.84 2.36
C TYR A 226 13.79 11.70 1.31
N VAL A 227 14.68 11.11 0.51
CA VAL A 227 15.35 11.80 -0.61
C VAL A 227 14.32 12.27 -1.63
N SER A 228 13.27 11.49 -1.90
CA SER A 228 12.19 11.91 -2.79
C SER A 228 11.44 13.13 -2.24
N ILE A 229 11.20 13.24 -0.94
CA ILE A 229 10.59 14.44 -0.34
C ILE A 229 11.49 15.68 -0.57
N LEU A 230 12.81 15.55 -0.37
CA LEU A 230 13.74 16.65 -0.62
C LEU A 230 13.74 17.04 -2.11
N ALA A 231 13.74 16.05 -3.01
CA ALA A 231 13.68 16.30 -4.45
C ALA A 231 12.39 17.03 -4.85
N ILE A 232 11.24 16.66 -4.28
CA ILE A 232 9.97 17.36 -4.52
C ILE A 232 10.06 18.82 -4.09
N ILE A 233 10.57 19.12 -2.89
CA ILE A 233 10.69 20.49 -2.38
C ILE A 233 11.62 21.33 -3.25
N VAL A 234 12.70 20.74 -3.81
CA VAL A 234 13.64 21.45 -4.68
C VAL A 234 13.02 21.75 -6.04
N ILE A 235 12.26 20.80 -6.59
CA ILE A 235 11.67 20.92 -7.93
C ILE A 235 10.41 21.78 -7.91
N GLU A 236 9.60 21.62 -6.86
CA GLU A 236 8.34 22.36 -6.63
C GLU A 236 8.38 23.01 -5.24
N PRO A 237 9.00 24.20 -5.10
CA PRO A 237 9.13 24.87 -3.82
C PRO A 237 7.80 25.20 -3.13
N GLY A 238 6.69 25.31 -3.89
CA GLY A 238 5.35 25.49 -3.32
C GLY A 238 4.91 24.35 -2.41
N LEU A 239 5.48 23.16 -2.61
CA LEU A 239 5.22 22.00 -1.76
C LEU A 239 6.10 21.92 -0.50
N TRP A 240 6.82 23.01 -0.12
CA TRP A 240 7.67 23.01 1.09
C TRP A 240 6.99 22.48 2.37
N PRO A 241 5.66 22.61 2.59
CA PRO A 241 5.03 22.11 3.80
C PRO A 241 5.15 20.58 3.98
N ILE A 242 5.45 19.82 2.90
CA ILE A 242 5.70 18.37 3.01
C ILE A 242 6.95 18.05 3.84
N ALA A 243 7.81 19.02 4.13
CA ALA A 243 8.96 18.86 5.05
C ALA A 243 8.53 18.35 6.44
N ILE A 244 7.26 18.51 6.83
CA ILE A 244 6.69 17.97 8.08
C ILE A 244 6.85 16.44 8.17
N THR A 245 7.01 15.73 7.06
CA THR A 245 7.33 14.28 7.02
C THR A 245 8.60 13.95 7.80
N GLY A 246 9.52 14.91 7.95
CA GLY A 246 10.70 14.78 8.79
C GLY A 246 10.40 14.41 10.24
N ALA A 247 9.20 14.73 10.75
CA ALA A 247 8.77 14.32 12.09
C ALA A 247 8.61 12.78 12.24
N ALA A 248 8.54 12.02 11.14
CA ALA A 248 8.55 10.56 11.16
C ALA A 248 9.98 9.96 11.20
N ALA A 249 11.04 10.76 10.99
CA ALA A 249 12.42 10.28 10.88
C ALA A 249 12.92 9.52 12.14
N PRO A 250 12.62 9.92 13.39
CA PRO A 250 13.04 9.14 14.55
C PRO A 250 12.51 7.69 14.52
N SER A 251 11.27 7.49 14.03
CA SER A 251 10.69 6.15 13.87
C SER A 251 11.40 5.37 12.76
N ALA A 252 11.72 6.00 11.64
CA ALA A 252 12.44 5.39 10.55
C ALA A 252 13.85 4.93 10.98
N ILE A 253 14.57 5.77 11.71
CA ILE A 253 15.90 5.45 12.26
C ILE A 253 15.82 4.25 13.23
N ALA A 254 14.83 4.22 14.12
CA ALA A 254 14.64 3.11 15.04
C ALA A 254 14.37 1.79 14.28
N LEU A 255 13.58 1.82 13.20
CA LEU A 255 13.29 0.66 12.37
C LEU A 255 14.52 0.17 11.59
N VAL A 256 15.31 1.08 11.04
CA VAL A 256 16.58 0.71 10.40
C VAL A 256 17.50 0.04 11.41
N ARG A 257 17.65 0.59 12.62
CA ARG A 257 18.45 -0.06 13.69
C ARG A 257 17.93 -1.46 14.03
N LEU A 258 16.59 -1.64 14.08
CA LEU A 258 15.98 -2.94 14.32
C LEU A 258 16.25 -3.92 13.14
N ALA A 259 16.18 -3.47 11.90
CA ALA A 259 16.51 -4.30 10.74
C ALA A 259 17.96 -4.80 10.78
N PHE A 260 18.91 -3.97 11.25
CA PHE A 260 20.32 -4.34 11.41
C PHE A 260 20.63 -5.07 12.72
N SER A 261 19.66 -5.31 13.59
CA SER A 261 19.85 -6.09 14.81
C SER A 261 20.06 -7.59 14.51
N PRO A 262 20.55 -8.38 15.46
CA PRO A 262 20.67 -9.84 15.29
C PRO A 262 19.32 -10.59 15.29
N ALA A 263 18.19 -9.90 15.48
CA ALA A 263 16.85 -10.50 15.48
C ALA A 263 16.52 -11.18 14.15
N THR A 264 15.88 -12.36 14.20
CA THR A 264 15.45 -13.14 13.05
C THR A 264 14.05 -13.72 13.28
N GLY A 265 13.38 -14.14 12.22
CA GLY A 265 12.08 -14.81 12.34
C GLY A 265 11.06 -14.00 13.12
N GLU A 266 10.37 -14.63 14.06
CA GLU A 266 9.31 -14.01 14.86
C GLU A 266 9.78 -12.75 15.62
N ALA A 267 11.04 -12.69 16.04
CA ALA A 267 11.61 -11.52 16.71
C ALA A 267 11.60 -10.25 15.84
N LEU A 268 11.38 -10.37 14.50
CA LEU A 268 11.17 -9.27 13.56
C LEU A 268 9.70 -8.87 13.36
N ASN A 269 8.73 -9.49 14.04
CA ASN A 269 7.35 -9.02 14.01
C ASN A 269 7.20 -7.52 14.35
N PRO A 270 7.98 -6.93 15.29
CA PRO A 270 7.96 -5.48 15.49
C PRO A 270 8.41 -4.68 14.27
N LEU A 271 9.41 -5.16 13.49
CA LEU A 271 9.85 -4.49 12.27
C LEU A 271 8.69 -4.35 11.27
N LEU A 272 8.03 -5.46 10.96
CA LEU A 272 6.89 -5.48 10.04
C LEU A 272 5.76 -4.54 10.49
N ARG A 273 5.30 -4.69 11.76
CA ARG A 273 4.18 -3.90 12.29
C ARG A 273 4.50 -2.40 12.34
N SER A 274 5.71 -2.06 12.75
CA SER A 274 6.10 -0.67 12.93
C SER A 274 6.47 -0.02 11.59
N THR A 275 6.87 -0.79 10.57
CA THR A 275 7.01 -0.27 9.19
C THR A 275 5.64 0.12 8.62
N ALA A 276 4.58 -0.66 8.87
CA ALA A 276 3.22 -0.24 8.55
C ALA A 276 2.81 1.04 9.29
N GLY A 277 3.21 1.16 10.56
CA GLY A 277 3.02 2.38 11.37
C GLY A 277 3.81 3.59 10.82
N LEU A 278 5.02 3.37 10.30
CA LEU A 278 5.81 4.41 9.64
C LEU A 278 5.12 4.86 8.34
N HIS A 279 4.66 3.91 7.51
CA HIS A 279 3.90 4.22 6.29
C HIS A 279 2.68 5.08 6.58
N LEU A 280 1.88 4.73 7.61
CA LEU A 280 0.73 5.52 8.03
C LEU A 280 1.15 6.92 8.48
N ARG A 281 2.12 7.03 9.41
CA ARG A 281 2.55 8.31 9.97
C ARG A 281 3.16 9.22 8.93
N PHE A 282 4.11 8.71 8.16
CA PHE A 282 4.76 9.45 7.08
C PHE A 282 3.74 9.87 6.02
N GLY A 283 2.91 8.93 5.55
CA GLY A 283 1.91 9.21 4.51
C GLY A 283 0.86 10.22 4.96
N SER A 284 0.41 10.18 6.23
CA SER A 284 -0.51 11.17 6.78
C SER A 284 0.13 12.55 6.88
N LEU A 285 1.40 12.65 7.32
CA LEU A 285 2.13 13.91 7.35
C LEU A 285 2.36 14.44 5.93
N PHE A 286 2.69 13.58 4.99
CA PHE A 286 2.85 13.95 3.59
C PHE A 286 1.54 14.52 3.02
N LEU A 287 0.43 13.81 3.21
CA LEU A 287 -0.90 14.28 2.81
C LEU A 287 -1.24 15.64 3.42
N VAL A 288 -1.03 15.80 4.72
CA VAL A 288 -1.24 17.10 5.41
C VAL A 288 -0.37 18.18 4.79
N GLY A 289 0.91 17.89 4.51
CA GLY A 289 1.82 18.83 3.87
C GLY A 289 1.33 19.29 2.48
N VAL A 290 0.86 18.36 1.63
CA VAL A 290 0.30 18.69 0.31
C VAL A 290 -0.99 19.50 0.43
N VAL A 291 -1.88 19.14 1.35
CA VAL A 291 -3.12 19.89 1.62
C VAL A 291 -2.82 21.31 2.10
N VAL A 292 -1.87 21.48 3.03
CA VAL A 292 -1.44 22.80 3.50
C VAL A 292 -0.86 23.63 2.35
N ALA A 293 -0.03 23.03 1.49
CA ALA A 293 0.49 23.71 0.31
C ALA A 293 -0.65 24.20 -0.62
N ALA A 294 -1.64 23.33 -0.88
CA ALA A 294 -2.80 23.68 -1.69
C ALA A 294 -3.63 24.84 -1.09
N ILE A 295 -3.75 24.90 0.23
CA ILE A 295 -4.44 26.00 0.92
C ILE A 295 -3.61 27.29 0.81
N LEU A 296 -2.30 27.23 1.07
CA LEU A 296 -1.42 28.41 1.03
C LEU A 296 -1.39 29.02 -0.38
N GLN A 297 -1.35 28.21 -1.41
CA GLN A 297 -1.39 28.68 -2.80
C GLN A 297 -2.67 29.49 -3.06
N ARG A 298 -3.84 28.98 -2.65
CA ARG A 298 -5.14 29.66 -2.84
C ARG A 298 -5.35 30.92 -1.99
N LEU A 299 -4.60 31.07 -0.91
CA LEU A 299 -4.63 32.26 -0.08
C LEU A 299 -3.68 33.36 -0.60
N GLY A 300 -2.71 32.98 -1.46
CA GLY A 300 -1.74 33.88 -2.07
C GLY A 300 -2.19 34.44 -3.43
N ASP A 301 -3.15 33.76 -4.06
CA ASP A 301 -3.84 34.22 -5.29
C ASP A 301 -5.01 35.17 -4.91
#